data_539bbe2567053ad72a882a9571a4bc0b
#
_entry.id   539bbe2567053ad72a882a9571a4bc0b
#
_cell.length_a   1.000
_cell.length_b   1.000
_cell.length_c   1.000
_cell.angle_alpha   90.00
_cell.angle_beta   90.00
_cell.angle_gamma   90.00
#
_symmetry.space_group_name_H-M   'P 1'
#
loop_
_entity.id
_entity.type
_entity.pdbx_description
1 polymer ?
#
loop_
_entity_poly.entity_id
_entity_poly.type
_entity_poly.pdbx_seq_one_letter_code
_entity_poly.pdbx_strand_id
1 'polypeptide(L)'
;CYYAYALARTGNLEQAIEEARKLWLVEYSQPDECDPIFKLWRDNGYLDADTAWQRYLISIKANKITLANYLVRFLAHDDRSFASNLKQLHTRPSHIERTSRYRLQHPRNRQVILHGLTRLARSKPDVAFDLLQEYQQQHTFEPEALTSTYVSIGKRFASRGDPDGRTERLPVDL
;
A
#
# COMPACT_ATOMS: atom_id res chain seq x y z
N CYS A 1 4.59 5.53 -23.04
CA CYS A 1 4.84 4.15 -23.46
C CYS A 1 5.76 4.08 -24.67
N TYR A 2 5.46 4.80 -25.77
CA TYR A 2 6.30 4.81 -26.99
C TYR A 2 7.76 5.21 -26.73
N TYR A 3 7.98 6.23 -25.89
CA TYR A 3 9.33 6.67 -25.53
C TYR A 3 10.13 5.56 -24.85
N ALA A 4 9.58 4.91 -23.83
CA ALA A 4 10.24 3.81 -23.13
C ALA A 4 10.52 2.61 -24.06
N TYR A 5 9.60 2.30 -24.97
CA TYR A 5 9.79 1.26 -25.96
C TYR A 5 10.87 1.61 -27.00
N ALA A 6 10.90 2.86 -27.46
CA ALA A 6 11.94 3.35 -28.37
C ALA A 6 13.34 3.26 -27.74
N LEU A 7 13.47 3.66 -26.47
CA LEU A 7 14.74 3.51 -25.72
C LEU A 7 15.22 2.05 -25.70
N ALA A 8 14.33 1.10 -25.44
CA ALA A 8 14.67 -0.31 -25.45
C ALA A 8 15.13 -0.79 -26.84
N ARG A 9 14.50 -0.29 -27.91
CA ARG A 9 14.83 -0.64 -29.31
C ARG A 9 16.14 -0.01 -29.81
N THR A 10 16.57 1.09 -29.21
CA THR A 10 17.82 1.81 -29.56
C THR A 10 19.00 1.44 -28.66
N GLY A 11 18.87 0.42 -27.80
CA GLY A 11 19.95 -0.06 -26.95
C GLY A 11 20.06 0.67 -25.59
N ASN A 12 19.23 1.66 -25.32
CA ASN A 12 19.20 2.39 -24.03
C ASN A 12 18.35 1.64 -23.00
N LEU A 13 18.73 0.37 -22.72
CA LEU A 13 17.89 -0.56 -21.95
C LEU A 13 17.68 -0.10 -20.50
N GLU A 14 18.71 0.39 -19.82
CA GLU A 14 18.62 0.85 -18.44
C GLU A 14 17.58 1.96 -18.28
N GLN A 15 17.63 2.96 -19.15
CA GLN A 15 16.67 4.06 -19.15
C GLN A 15 15.26 3.58 -19.50
N ALA A 16 15.15 2.62 -20.43
CA ALA A 16 13.86 2.01 -20.80
C ALA A 16 13.22 1.28 -19.61
N ILE A 17 14.01 0.57 -18.80
CA ILE A 17 13.56 -0.13 -17.60
C ILE A 17 13.03 0.85 -16.57
N GLU A 18 13.76 1.94 -16.30
CA GLU A 18 13.35 2.97 -15.35
C GLU A 18 12.04 3.65 -15.78
N GLU A 19 11.92 3.99 -17.07
CA GLU A 19 10.67 4.55 -17.61
C GLU A 19 9.52 3.55 -17.55
N ALA A 20 9.75 2.26 -17.84
CA ALA A 20 8.75 1.21 -17.70
C ALA A 20 8.26 1.08 -16.24
N ARG A 21 9.17 1.16 -15.27
CA ARG A 21 8.84 1.13 -13.84
C ARG A 21 7.96 2.30 -13.43
N LYS A 22 8.28 3.53 -13.87
CA LYS A 22 7.46 4.73 -13.61
C LYS A 22 6.06 4.57 -14.19
N LEU A 23 5.95 4.09 -15.43
CA LEU A 23 4.67 3.81 -16.08
C LEU A 23 3.87 2.70 -15.38
N TRP A 24 4.56 1.72 -14.78
CA TRP A 24 3.91 0.64 -14.04
C TRP A 24 3.38 1.08 -12.68
N LEU A 25 4.11 1.90 -11.91
CA LEU A 25 3.77 2.27 -10.54
C LEU A 25 2.72 3.39 -10.47
N VAL A 26 1.55 3.14 -11.08
CA VAL A 26 0.40 4.04 -11.09
C VAL A 26 -0.88 3.33 -10.65
N GLU A 27 -1.88 4.09 -10.23
CA GLU A 27 -3.17 3.58 -9.71
C GLU A 27 -4.21 3.26 -10.78
N TYR A 28 -3.91 3.50 -12.04
CA TYR A 28 -4.81 3.28 -13.17
C TYR A 28 -4.22 2.27 -14.17
N SER A 29 -5.09 1.72 -15.02
CA SER A 29 -4.64 0.90 -16.14
C SER A 29 -3.98 1.77 -17.18
N GLN A 30 -2.80 1.36 -17.62
CA GLN A 30 -2.16 1.99 -18.78
C GLN A 30 -2.86 1.54 -20.07
N PRO A 31 -2.83 2.36 -21.13
CA PRO A 31 -3.37 1.99 -22.43
C PRO A 31 -2.57 0.84 -23.08
N ASP A 32 -3.18 0.16 -24.04
CA ASP A 32 -2.61 -1.04 -24.70
C ASP A 32 -1.26 -0.77 -25.38
N GLU A 33 -0.99 0.48 -25.76
CA GLU A 33 0.30 0.92 -26.31
C GLU A 33 1.47 0.75 -25.34
N CYS A 34 1.19 0.55 -24.05
CA CYS A 34 2.21 0.21 -23.05
C CYS A 34 2.53 -1.29 -23.00
N ASP A 35 1.71 -2.15 -23.56
CA ASP A 35 1.88 -3.59 -23.47
C ASP A 35 3.24 -4.08 -24.02
N PRO A 36 3.75 -3.57 -25.14
CA PRO A 36 5.07 -4.00 -25.65
C PRO A 36 6.22 -3.74 -24.67
N ILE A 37 6.27 -2.56 -24.05
CA ILE A 37 7.32 -2.25 -23.08
C ILE A 37 7.13 -3.02 -21.77
N PHE A 38 5.91 -3.21 -21.29
CA PHE A 38 5.64 -4.01 -20.10
C PHE A 38 5.94 -5.50 -20.33
N LYS A 39 5.66 -6.00 -21.53
CA LYS A 39 6.04 -7.39 -21.89
C LYS A 39 7.55 -7.56 -21.87
N LEU A 40 8.29 -6.70 -22.55
CA LEU A 40 9.75 -6.72 -22.57
C LEU A 40 10.31 -6.64 -21.14
N TRP A 41 9.79 -5.74 -20.32
CA TRP A 41 10.21 -5.54 -18.95
C TRP A 41 10.01 -6.79 -18.09
N ARG A 42 8.84 -7.43 -18.18
CA ARG A 42 8.55 -8.69 -17.46
C ARG A 42 9.37 -9.86 -17.95
N ASP A 43 9.45 -10.05 -19.27
CA ASP A 43 10.15 -11.19 -19.88
C ASP A 43 11.66 -11.19 -19.57
N ASN A 44 12.23 -10.02 -19.29
CA ASN A 44 13.62 -9.87 -18.85
C ASN A 44 13.78 -9.87 -17.31
N GLY A 45 12.75 -10.19 -16.55
CA GLY A 45 12.82 -10.35 -15.09
C GLY A 45 12.87 -9.05 -14.27
N TYR A 46 12.59 -7.90 -14.87
CA TYR A 46 12.65 -6.61 -14.18
C TYR A 46 11.41 -6.33 -13.32
N LEU A 47 10.34 -7.10 -13.45
CA LEU A 47 9.21 -7.06 -12.54
C LEU A 47 9.49 -7.97 -11.34
N ASP A 48 10.08 -7.39 -10.30
CA ASP A 48 10.31 -8.08 -9.03
C ASP A 48 9.05 -8.11 -8.14
N ALA A 49 9.12 -8.92 -7.08
CA ALA A 49 8.01 -9.07 -6.12
C ALA A 49 7.66 -7.76 -5.41
N ASP A 50 8.66 -6.92 -5.12
CA ASP A 50 8.45 -5.64 -4.45
C ASP A 50 7.71 -4.65 -5.33
N THR A 51 8.09 -4.55 -6.60
CA THR A 51 7.43 -3.67 -7.57
C THR A 51 6.00 -4.13 -7.87
N ALA A 52 5.76 -5.45 -7.95
CA ALA A 52 4.42 -6.00 -8.11
C ALA A 52 3.53 -5.66 -6.90
N TRP A 53 4.06 -5.85 -5.69
CA TRP A 53 3.37 -5.51 -4.45
C TRP A 53 3.07 -4.01 -4.34
N GLN A 54 4.03 -3.14 -4.64
CA GLN A 54 3.84 -1.69 -4.59
C GLN A 54 2.66 -1.26 -5.46
N ARG A 55 2.58 -1.73 -6.70
CA ARG A 55 1.45 -1.41 -7.58
C ARG A 55 0.12 -1.93 -7.04
N TYR A 56 0.11 -3.15 -6.48
CA TYR A 56 -1.08 -3.70 -5.84
C TYR A 56 -1.55 -2.81 -4.69
N LEU A 57 -0.63 -2.40 -3.81
CA LEU A 57 -0.91 -1.52 -2.67
C LEU A 57 -1.45 -0.15 -3.13
N ILE A 58 -0.83 0.47 -4.14
CA ILE A 58 -1.29 1.73 -4.75
C ILE A 58 -2.72 1.58 -5.25
N SER A 59 -3.02 0.50 -5.97
CA SER A 59 -4.36 0.23 -6.52
C SER A 59 -5.42 0.08 -5.44
N ILE A 60 -5.11 -0.64 -4.35
CA ILE A 60 -6.02 -0.78 -3.21
C ILE A 60 -6.23 0.58 -2.52
N LYS A 61 -5.17 1.35 -2.25
CA LYS A 61 -5.27 2.67 -1.62
C LYS A 61 -6.13 3.64 -2.44
N ALA A 62 -6.02 3.59 -3.77
CA ALA A 62 -6.81 4.38 -4.71
C ALA A 62 -8.24 3.82 -4.96
N ASN A 63 -8.65 2.75 -4.27
CA ASN A 63 -9.95 2.07 -4.45
C ASN A 63 -10.17 1.50 -5.86
N LYS A 64 -9.08 1.14 -6.57
CA LYS A 64 -9.12 0.53 -7.91
C LYS A 64 -9.17 -1.00 -7.80
N ILE A 65 -10.26 -1.52 -7.25
CA ILE A 65 -10.37 -2.95 -6.88
C ILE A 65 -10.28 -3.88 -8.10
N THR A 66 -10.83 -3.49 -9.24
CA THR A 66 -10.72 -4.28 -10.49
C THR A 66 -9.27 -4.44 -10.93
N LEU A 67 -8.50 -3.33 -10.92
CA LEU A 67 -7.07 -3.36 -11.21
C LEU A 67 -6.31 -4.20 -10.18
N ALA A 68 -6.59 -4.02 -8.90
CA ALA A 68 -5.96 -4.82 -7.84
C ALA A 68 -6.20 -6.33 -8.04
N ASN A 69 -7.42 -6.74 -8.40
CA ASN A 69 -7.73 -8.15 -8.70
C ASN A 69 -6.90 -8.68 -9.89
N TYR A 70 -6.73 -7.87 -10.93
CA TYR A 70 -5.88 -8.21 -12.07
C TYR A 70 -4.42 -8.38 -11.66
N LEU A 71 -3.92 -7.50 -10.78
CA LEU A 71 -2.51 -7.47 -10.35
C LEU A 71 -2.11 -8.66 -9.47
N VAL A 72 -3.06 -9.38 -8.84
CA VAL A 72 -2.78 -10.58 -8.02
C VAL A 72 -1.95 -11.62 -8.79
N ARG A 73 -2.11 -11.72 -10.11
CA ARG A 73 -1.35 -12.66 -10.96
C ARG A 73 0.17 -12.41 -10.99
N PHE A 74 0.59 -11.18 -10.69
CA PHE A 74 1.99 -10.76 -10.68
C PHE A 74 2.62 -10.84 -9.29
N LEU A 75 1.83 -11.05 -8.24
CA LEU A 75 2.32 -11.17 -6.87
C LEU A 75 3.03 -12.51 -6.68
N ALA A 76 4.10 -12.49 -5.90
CA ALA A 76 4.71 -13.70 -5.38
C ALA A 76 3.68 -14.55 -4.63
N HIS A 77 3.88 -15.88 -4.62
CA HIS A 77 2.94 -16.81 -3.98
C HIS A 77 2.67 -16.42 -2.52
N ASP A 78 3.72 -16.12 -1.77
CA ASP A 78 3.64 -15.79 -0.34
C ASP A 78 2.97 -14.43 -0.08
N ASP A 79 3.09 -13.47 -1.01
CA ASP A 79 2.46 -12.16 -0.92
C ASP A 79 0.93 -12.20 -1.08
N ARG A 80 0.37 -13.26 -1.69
CA ARG A 80 -1.07 -13.36 -1.97
C ARG A 80 -1.93 -13.40 -0.72
N SER A 81 -1.42 -13.96 0.37
CA SER A 81 -2.12 -13.97 1.67
C SER A 81 -2.24 -12.56 2.25
N PHE A 82 -1.17 -11.76 2.17
CA PHE A 82 -1.17 -10.36 2.58
C PHE A 82 -2.07 -9.51 1.68
N ALA A 83 -2.07 -9.76 0.38
CA ALA A 83 -2.96 -9.08 -0.58
C ALA A 83 -4.43 -9.32 -0.25
N SER A 84 -4.80 -10.56 0.08
CA SER A 84 -6.15 -10.91 0.53
C SER A 84 -6.54 -10.15 1.80
N ASN A 85 -5.65 -10.13 2.80
CA ASN A 85 -5.87 -9.40 4.05
C ASN A 85 -6.01 -7.89 3.81
N LEU A 86 -5.14 -7.30 2.96
CA LEU A 86 -5.19 -5.88 2.60
C LEU A 86 -6.53 -5.50 1.97
N LYS A 87 -7.00 -6.29 1.00
CA LYS A 87 -8.29 -6.11 0.34
C LYS A 87 -9.46 -6.28 1.33
N GLN A 88 -9.38 -7.26 2.23
CA GLN A 88 -10.39 -7.47 3.26
C GLN A 88 -10.48 -6.25 4.20
N LEU A 89 -9.34 -5.73 4.68
CA LEU A 89 -9.31 -4.55 5.54
C LEU A 89 -9.72 -3.27 4.81
N HIS A 90 -9.51 -3.20 3.50
CA HIS A 90 -9.99 -2.07 2.70
C HIS A 90 -11.52 -1.96 2.70
N THR A 91 -12.23 -3.10 2.66
CA THR A 91 -13.69 -3.16 2.62
C THR A 91 -14.32 -3.29 4.00
N ARG A 92 -13.66 -3.98 4.93
CA ARG A 92 -14.14 -4.26 6.29
C ARG A 92 -13.04 -3.94 7.32
N PRO A 93 -12.76 -2.66 7.57
CA PRO A 93 -11.63 -2.24 8.40
C PRO A 93 -11.73 -2.71 9.87
N SER A 94 -12.93 -2.98 10.40
CA SER A 94 -13.10 -3.54 11.76
C SER A 94 -12.44 -4.92 11.95
N HIS A 95 -12.12 -5.64 10.88
CA HIS A 95 -11.39 -6.91 11.01
C HIS A 95 -9.97 -6.72 11.56
N ILE A 96 -9.41 -5.49 11.54
CA ILE A 96 -8.12 -5.19 12.16
C ILE A 96 -8.14 -5.34 13.68
N GLU A 97 -9.31 -5.29 14.32
CA GLU A 97 -9.51 -5.51 15.75
C GLU A 97 -9.14 -6.95 16.19
N ARG A 98 -9.03 -7.90 15.24
CA ARG A 98 -8.56 -9.27 15.47
C ARG A 98 -7.05 -9.34 15.44
N THR A 99 -6.35 -8.73 16.41
CA THR A 99 -4.89 -8.54 16.42
C THR A 99 -4.11 -9.85 16.28
N SER A 100 -4.64 -10.96 16.83
CA SER A 100 -4.03 -12.30 16.71
C SER A 100 -3.78 -12.76 15.27
N ARG A 101 -4.54 -12.25 14.31
CA ARG A 101 -4.41 -12.59 12.89
C ARG A 101 -3.21 -11.94 12.21
N TYR A 102 -2.70 -10.83 12.77
CA TYR A 102 -1.70 -9.99 12.14
C TYR A 102 -0.33 -10.03 12.87
N ARG A 103 -0.04 -11.10 13.61
CA ARG A 103 1.19 -11.23 14.42
C ARG A 103 2.46 -11.50 13.62
N LEU A 104 2.34 -11.92 12.35
CA LEU A 104 3.50 -12.29 11.53
C LEU A 104 4.44 -11.11 11.33
N GLN A 105 5.72 -11.29 11.68
CA GLN A 105 6.78 -10.28 11.51
C GLN A 105 7.25 -10.25 10.05
N HIS A 106 6.50 -9.53 9.22
CA HIS A 106 6.78 -9.39 7.79
C HIS A 106 6.49 -7.97 7.31
N PRO A 107 7.31 -7.37 6.41
CA PRO A 107 7.10 -6.01 5.91
C PRO A 107 5.70 -5.80 5.29
N ARG A 108 5.19 -6.76 4.51
CA ARG A 108 3.84 -6.70 3.92
C ARG A 108 2.76 -6.65 5.00
N ASN A 109 2.90 -7.46 6.07
CA ASN A 109 1.93 -7.47 7.15
C ASN A 109 1.85 -6.11 7.86
N ARG A 110 2.99 -5.46 8.09
CA ARG A 110 3.03 -4.11 8.67
C ARG A 110 2.28 -3.09 7.80
N GLN A 111 2.45 -3.16 6.48
CA GLN A 111 1.71 -2.29 5.54
C GLN A 111 0.21 -2.59 5.55
N VAL A 112 -0.18 -3.86 5.68
CA VAL A 112 -1.59 -4.30 5.82
C VAL A 112 -2.20 -3.72 7.09
N ILE A 113 -1.49 -3.79 8.23
CA ILE A 113 -1.93 -3.25 9.52
C ILE A 113 -2.15 -1.74 9.41
N LEU A 114 -1.16 -0.96 8.97
CA LEU A 114 -1.26 0.49 8.86
C LEU A 114 -2.38 0.93 7.91
N HIS A 115 -2.57 0.20 6.80
CA HIS A 115 -3.70 0.46 5.90
C HIS A 115 -5.05 0.20 6.59
N GLY A 116 -5.19 -0.91 7.31
CA GLY A 116 -6.41 -1.26 8.06
C GLY A 116 -6.75 -0.20 9.11
N LEU A 117 -5.76 0.24 9.88
CA LEU A 117 -5.93 1.29 10.89
C LEU A 117 -6.32 2.63 10.27
N THR A 118 -5.67 3.05 9.19
CA THR A 118 -6.03 4.27 8.45
C THR A 118 -7.47 4.21 7.91
N ARG A 119 -7.92 3.04 7.48
CA ARG A 119 -9.31 2.83 7.04
C ARG A 119 -10.29 2.84 8.20
N LEU A 120 -9.96 2.18 9.32
CA LEU A 120 -10.79 2.15 10.53
C LEU A 120 -10.98 3.55 11.11
N ALA A 121 -9.94 4.38 11.10
CA ALA A 121 -9.98 5.74 11.62
C ALA A 121 -11.04 6.63 10.96
N ARG A 122 -11.52 6.30 9.76
CA ARG A 122 -12.61 7.04 9.11
C ARG A 122 -13.93 6.97 9.88
N SER A 123 -14.16 5.87 10.58
CA SER A 123 -15.39 5.64 11.37
C SER A 123 -15.15 5.59 12.87
N LYS A 124 -13.97 5.11 13.30
CA LYS A 124 -13.63 4.89 14.72
C LYS A 124 -12.17 5.33 14.96
N PRO A 125 -11.86 6.63 14.97
CA PRO A 125 -10.47 7.11 15.11
C PRO A 125 -9.86 6.77 16.46
N ASP A 126 -10.64 6.79 17.55
CA ASP A 126 -10.26 6.37 18.89
C ASP A 126 -9.81 4.91 18.93
N VAL A 127 -10.61 4.00 18.41
CA VAL A 127 -10.25 2.57 18.34
C VAL A 127 -9.01 2.35 17.47
N ALA A 128 -8.91 3.08 16.35
CA ALA A 128 -7.74 2.98 15.48
C ALA A 128 -6.45 3.47 16.15
N PHE A 129 -6.54 4.49 17.00
CA PHE A 129 -5.42 5.01 17.77
C PHE A 129 -4.97 4.00 18.83
N ASP A 130 -5.91 3.49 19.65
CA ASP A 130 -5.60 2.51 20.69
C ASP A 130 -4.99 1.23 20.11
N LEU A 131 -5.54 0.73 18.99
CA LEU A 131 -5.00 -0.42 18.28
C LEU A 131 -3.61 -0.14 17.67
N LEU A 132 -3.34 1.09 17.20
CA LEU A 132 -2.02 1.42 16.69
C LEU A 132 -0.95 1.28 17.80
N GLN A 133 -1.27 1.73 19.01
CA GLN A 133 -0.38 1.57 20.17
C GLN A 133 -0.19 0.09 20.54
N GLU A 134 -1.25 -0.72 20.50
CA GLU A 134 -1.14 -2.19 20.73
C GLU A 134 -0.24 -2.84 19.66
N TYR A 135 -0.42 -2.50 18.38
CA TYR A 135 0.40 -3.05 17.30
C TYR A 135 1.87 -2.61 17.37
N GLN A 136 2.18 -1.42 17.89
CA GLN A 136 3.55 -0.96 18.10
C GLN A 136 4.31 -1.77 19.19
N GLN A 137 3.58 -2.39 20.12
CA GLN A 137 4.20 -3.32 21.08
C GLN A 137 4.62 -4.64 20.43
N GLN A 138 4.02 -4.99 19.30
CA GLN A 138 4.22 -6.25 18.60
C GLN A 138 5.05 -6.10 17.31
N HIS A 139 5.06 -4.93 16.68
CA HIS A 139 5.70 -4.68 15.39
C HIS A 139 6.55 -3.41 15.41
N THR A 140 7.70 -3.47 14.73
CA THR A 140 8.48 -2.28 14.40
C THR A 140 8.06 -1.77 13.04
N PHE A 141 7.46 -0.59 13.00
CA PHE A 141 7.02 0.06 11.77
C PHE A 141 8.10 1.02 11.23
N GLU A 142 8.10 1.23 9.91
CA GLU A 142 8.90 2.27 9.29
C GLU A 142 8.45 3.66 9.80
N PRO A 143 9.36 4.53 10.24
CA PRO A 143 9.01 5.82 10.87
C PRO A 143 8.07 6.69 10.03
N GLU A 144 8.35 6.84 8.74
CA GLU A 144 7.53 7.65 7.84
C GLU A 144 6.11 7.10 7.69
N ALA A 145 5.97 5.76 7.57
CA ALA A 145 4.66 5.12 7.45
C ALA A 145 3.85 5.22 8.75
N LEU A 146 4.52 5.11 9.89
CA LEU A 146 3.93 5.30 11.21
C LEU A 146 3.43 6.74 11.38
N THR A 147 4.30 7.72 11.11
CA THR A 147 3.98 9.15 11.14
C THR A 147 2.76 9.47 10.26
N SER A 148 2.77 9.00 9.01
CA SER A 148 1.66 9.18 8.09
C SER A 148 0.34 8.59 8.62
N THR A 149 0.42 7.48 9.36
CA THR A 149 -0.75 6.84 9.97
C THR A 149 -1.27 7.69 11.15
N TYR A 150 -0.40 8.19 12.02
CA TYR A 150 -0.79 9.11 13.10
C TYR A 150 -1.45 10.37 12.56
N VAL A 151 -0.85 11.00 11.55
CA VAL A 151 -1.43 12.19 10.88
C VAL A 151 -2.82 11.88 10.32
N SER A 152 -2.98 10.70 9.70
CA SER A 152 -4.28 10.28 9.17
C SER A 152 -5.34 10.10 10.25
N ILE A 153 -4.97 9.53 11.40
CA ILE A 153 -5.87 9.36 12.56
C ILE A 153 -6.18 10.72 13.18
N GLY A 154 -5.15 11.57 13.40
CA GLY A 154 -5.30 12.90 13.98
C GLY A 154 -6.23 13.81 13.18
N LYS A 155 -6.14 13.80 11.85
CA LYS A 155 -7.07 14.53 10.98
C LYS A 155 -8.53 14.10 11.19
N ARG A 156 -8.78 12.84 11.59
CA ARG A 156 -10.14 12.36 11.89
C ARG A 156 -10.64 12.82 13.24
N PHE A 157 -9.78 12.92 14.25
CA PHE A 157 -10.13 13.55 15.52
C PHE A 157 -10.50 15.02 15.31
N ALA A 158 -9.64 15.80 14.66
CA ALA A 158 -9.87 17.22 14.39
C ALA A 158 -11.18 17.46 13.62
N SER A 159 -11.50 16.62 12.62
CA SER A 159 -12.75 16.75 11.84
C SER A 159 -14.02 16.42 12.60
N ARG A 160 -13.93 15.77 13.78
CA ARG A 160 -15.07 15.43 14.64
C ARG A 160 -15.30 16.41 15.81
N GLY A 161 -14.46 17.45 15.92
CA GLY A 161 -14.47 18.35 17.06
C GLY A 161 -14.07 17.56 18.31
N ASP A 162 -12.80 17.27 18.46
CA ASP A 162 -12.19 16.43 19.50
C ASP A 162 -12.69 16.78 20.92
N PRO A 163 -13.77 16.15 21.43
CA PRO A 163 -14.37 16.52 22.72
C PRO A 163 -13.53 16.07 23.90
N ASP A 164 -12.53 15.19 23.70
CA ASP A 164 -11.75 14.53 24.76
C ASP A 164 -10.27 14.96 24.77
N GLY A 165 -9.86 15.97 24.00
CA GLY A 165 -8.46 16.44 23.91
C GLY A 165 -7.46 15.36 23.41
N ARG A 166 -7.95 14.36 22.65
CA ARG A 166 -7.13 13.22 22.21
C ARG A 166 -6.11 13.61 21.13
N THR A 167 -6.29 14.74 20.48
CA THR A 167 -5.28 15.35 19.62
C THR A 167 -3.99 15.67 20.38
N GLU A 168 -4.08 15.95 21.69
CA GLU A 168 -2.91 16.18 22.55
C GLU A 168 -2.10 14.90 22.84
N ARG A 169 -2.68 13.71 22.60
CA ARG A 169 -2.00 12.41 22.77
C ARG A 169 -1.20 11.97 21.54
N LEU A 170 -1.32 12.70 20.45
CA LEU A 170 -0.48 12.43 19.28
C LEU A 170 0.96 12.84 19.61
N PRO A 171 1.98 12.06 19.17
CA PRO A 171 3.37 12.43 19.36
C PRO A 171 3.61 13.85 18.80
N VAL A 172 4.18 14.74 19.62
CA VAL A 172 4.35 16.17 19.30
C VAL A 172 5.50 16.36 18.30
N ASP A 173 6.33 15.33 18.09
CA ASP A 173 7.53 15.34 17.25
C ASP A 173 7.29 14.77 15.84
N LEU A 174 6.11 15.02 15.27
CA LEU A 174 5.74 14.60 13.91
C LEU A 174 5.92 15.71 12.88
#